data_9fb34dec021ccd8d3f1883687a9bec00
#
_entry.id   9fb34dec021ccd8d3f1883687a9bec00
#
_cell.length_a   1.000
_cell.length_b   1.000
_cell.length_c   1.000
_cell.angle_alpha   90.00
_cell.angle_beta   90.00
_cell.angle_gamma   90.00
#
_symmetry.space_group_name_H-M   'P 1'
#
loop_
_entity.id
_entity.type
_entity.pdbx_description
1 polymer ?
#
loop_
_entity_poly.entity_id
_entity_poly.type
_entity_poly.pdbx_seq_one_letter_code
_entity_poly.pdbx_strand_id
1 'polypeptide(L)'
;MALKEKDSDASGMRSFYALAAILGMALLTAWPALAQKTIYNFKGAPDGAAPVAPLIRDSAGNLYGTTHVGGNNNGTVFKVDSAGHESILHTFTGPDGSDPWGGLVRDAAGSLYGTTAYGGAFNFGTVFKITPSGKESVLYSFAGPPNDGGTPFAGLILDSEGNLYGTTLFGGSGNCAASAGQKGCGTVFMVRASGTESVLHNFAAGADGAYPGTPLIRDSSGNLYGTTGQGGQANCTDFTVNGCGTVFTLSPAGVETVLHSFSGNPTDGELPQGVILVGGNLYGTTQQGGAYSSGTVFEVTGSGSENLLYSFGAVANDGLYPAAGLVWDGAGHFYGTTTIGGGPGCIPSNGCGTIFVITKTGREKVLAATSEFTGGCVPYAALIRDVAGYLYGTTSNCGTHGYGTVFAMKP
;
A
#
# COMPACT_ATOMS: atom_id res chain seq x y z
N MET A 1 -4.06 44.22 -82.07
CA MET A 1 -4.20 45.68 -81.93
C MET A 1 -3.86 45.91 -80.48
N ALA A 2 -2.61 46.05 -80.14
CA ALA A 2 -1.73 47.20 -80.21
C ALA A 2 -2.01 48.15 -79.05
N LEU A 3 -1.02 48.15 -78.11
CA LEU A 3 -0.39 49.33 -77.49
C LEU A 3 -1.09 49.90 -76.26
N LYS A 4 -0.49 50.34 -75.18
CA LYS A 4 0.93 50.73 -74.91
C LYS A 4 1.05 50.95 -73.40
N GLU A 5 2.24 50.75 -72.93
CA GLU A 5 2.84 51.25 -71.68
C GLU A 5 2.46 52.66 -71.26
N LYS A 6 2.48 52.94 -69.98
CA LYS A 6 3.35 53.97 -69.43
C LYS A 6 3.53 53.89 -67.93
N ASP A 7 4.77 53.93 -67.56
CA ASP A 7 5.32 54.18 -66.24
C ASP A 7 4.86 55.50 -65.61
N SER A 8 4.82 55.55 -64.29
CA SER A 8 5.59 56.50 -63.46
C SER A 8 5.19 56.39 -62.01
N ASP A 9 6.13 55.93 -61.27
CA ASP A 9 6.87 56.56 -60.18
C ASP A 9 6.13 57.30 -59.07
N ALA A 10 6.58 56.93 -57.93
CA ALA A 10 6.96 57.71 -56.74
C ALA A 10 6.17 57.59 -55.47
N SER A 11 6.88 56.98 -54.59
CA SER A 11 7.11 57.41 -53.19
C SER A 11 5.96 57.41 -52.20
N GLY A 12 6.16 56.66 -51.17
CA GLY A 12 5.81 57.16 -49.84
C GLY A 12 4.91 56.30 -49.02
N MET A 13 5.44 55.56 -48.30
CA MET A 13 5.25 55.35 -46.86
C MET A 13 5.23 53.87 -46.45
N ARG A 14 6.42 53.47 -46.02
CA ARG A 14 6.61 52.16 -45.35
C ARG A 14 5.84 52.19 -44.03
N SER A 15 4.80 51.39 -43.90
CA SER A 15 4.25 51.02 -42.60
C SER A 15 4.66 49.60 -42.30
N PHE A 16 5.67 49.46 -41.44
CA PHE A 16 6.12 48.22 -40.86
C PHE A 16 5.08 47.71 -39.89
N TYR A 17 4.28 46.74 -40.28
CA TYR A 17 3.63 45.83 -39.34
C TYR A 17 4.57 44.66 -39.14
N ALA A 18 5.41 44.77 -38.10
CA ALA A 18 6.14 43.65 -37.58
C ALA A 18 5.12 42.74 -36.86
N LEU A 19 4.75 41.64 -37.53
CA LEU A 19 4.04 40.53 -36.89
C LEU A 19 5.07 39.85 -35.97
N ALA A 20 5.07 40.26 -34.68
CA ALA A 20 5.77 39.51 -33.63
C ALA A 20 5.00 38.22 -33.41
N ALA A 21 5.38 37.15 -34.11
CA ALA A 21 5.06 35.77 -33.76
C ALA A 21 5.77 35.50 -32.43
N ILE A 22 5.07 35.71 -31.31
CA ILE A 22 5.50 35.20 -30.01
C ILE A 22 5.30 33.69 -30.09
N LEU A 23 6.35 32.97 -30.50
CA LEU A 23 6.50 31.57 -30.21
C LEU A 23 6.61 31.47 -28.67
N GLY A 24 5.49 31.24 -28.02
CA GLY A 24 5.46 30.75 -26.65
C GLY A 24 6.07 29.35 -26.63
N MET A 25 7.40 29.24 -26.65
CA MET A 25 8.08 28.07 -26.16
C MET A 25 7.74 27.98 -24.67
N ALA A 26 6.69 27.20 -24.36
CA ALA A 26 6.58 26.64 -23.04
C ALA A 26 7.86 25.80 -22.85
N LEU A 27 8.81 26.37 -22.15
CA LEU A 27 9.89 25.65 -21.50
C LEU A 27 9.18 24.70 -20.51
N LEU A 28 8.81 23.51 -21.01
CA LEU A 28 8.67 22.34 -20.18
C LEU A 28 10.05 22.15 -19.55
N THR A 29 10.27 22.81 -18.41
CA THR A 29 11.34 22.40 -17.52
C THR A 29 11.02 20.98 -17.14
N ALA A 30 11.59 20.03 -17.87
CA ALA A 30 11.69 18.66 -17.40
C ALA A 30 12.45 18.77 -16.07
N TRP A 31 11.70 18.73 -14.98
CA TRP A 31 12.32 18.53 -13.68
C TRP A 31 13.10 17.23 -13.80
N PRO A 32 14.37 17.19 -13.35
CA PRO A 32 15.10 15.94 -13.37
C PRO A 32 14.23 14.92 -12.65
N ALA A 33 13.97 13.77 -13.29
CA ALA A 33 13.28 12.66 -12.67
C ALA A 33 13.95 12.43 -11.31
N LEU A 34 13.17 12.57 -10.24
CA LEU A 34 13.67 12.44 -8.88
C LEU A 34 14.23 11.03 -8.76
N ALA A 35 15.56 10.92 -8.63
CA ALA A 35 16.22 9.64 -8.73
C ALA A 35 15.85 8.78 -7.51
N GLN A 36 15.05 7.76 -7.76
CA GLN A 36 14.90 6.66 -6.83
C GLN A 36 16.28 6.03 -6.62
N LYS A 37 16.72 5.97 -5.37
CA LYS A 37 17.98 5.33 -4.98
C LYS A 37 17.69 3.96 -4.40
N THR A 38 18.19 2.90 -5.02
CA THR A 38 18.22 1.58 -4.40
C THR A 38 19.20 1.58 -3.22
N ILE A 39 18.72 1.20 -2.06
CA ILE A 39 19.51 1.06 -0.83
C ILE A 39 20.06 -0.36 -0.72
N TYR A 40 19.19 -1.36 -1.00
CA TYR A 40 19.55 -2.76 -0.95
C TYR A 40 18.85 -3.58 -2.05
N ASN A 41 19.52 -4.58 -2.58
CA ASN A 41 18.99 -5.57 -3.51
C ASN A 41 19.00 -6.95 -2.85
N PHE A 42 17.84 -7.56 -2.70
CA PHE A 42 17.74 -8.92 -2.16
C PHE A 42 18.31 -9.94 -3.13
N LYS A 43 18.93 -11.00 -2.58
CA LYS A 43 19.69 -11.99 -3.33
C LYS A 43 18.99 -13.37 -3.40
N GLY A 44 17.82 -13.51 -2.78
CA GLY A 44 17.18 -14.80 -2.60
C GLY A 44 17.85 -15.62 -1.48
N ALA A 45 17.44 -16.87 -1.29
CA ALA A 45 17.95 -17.69 -0.20
C ALA A 45 19.50 -17.81 -0.19
N PRO A 46 20.16 -17.72 0.97
CA PRO A 46 19.59 -17.62 2.33
C PRO A 46 19.14 -16.22 2.74
N ASP A 47 19.39 -15.22 1.93
CA ASP A 47 18.88 -13.85 2.06
C ASP A 47 17.35 -13.82 1.88
N GLY A 48 16.73 -12.67 2.07
CA GLY A 48 15.31 -12.47 1.81
C GLY A 48 14.97 -12.38 0.33
N ALA A 49 13.69 -12.54 0.01
CA ALA A 49 13.13 -12.32 -1.32
C ALA A 49 11.68 -11.84 -1.24
N ALA A 50 11.25 -11.07 -2.24
CA ALA A 50 9.91 -10.53 -2.35
C ALA A 50 9.45 -9.77 -1.07
N PRO A 51 10.07 -8.63 -0.74
CA PRO A 51 9.57 -7.77 0.33
C PRO A 51 8.27 -7.10 -0.11
N VAL A 52 7.15 -7.47 0.50
CA VAL A 52 5.80 -7.01 0.15
C VAL A 52 5.18 -6.12 1.24
N ALA A 53 5.84 -5.98 2.38
CA ALA A 53 5.37 -5.24 3.53
C ALA A 53 5.99 -3.84 3.64
N PRO A 54 5.29 -2.89 4.29
CA PRO A 54 5.86 -1.60 4.63
C PRO A 54 7.07 -1.73 5.55
N LEU A 55 8.03 -0.83 5.36
CA LEU A 55 9.18 -0.70 6.25
C LEU A 55 8.80 0.05 7.52
N ILE A 56 9.59 -0.12 8.58
CA ILE A 56 9.67 0.82 9.69
C ILE A 56 11.10 1.35 9.80
N ARG A 57 11.26 2.56 10.37
CA ARG A 57 12.54 3.22 10.49
C ARG A 57 12.78 3.64 11.95
N ASP A 58 13.97 3.36 12.49
CA ASP A 58 14.36 3.86 13.79
C ASP A 58 15.03 5.25 13.73
N SER A 59 15.31 5.82 14.91
CA SER A 59 15.95 7.14 15.03
C SER A 59 17.40 7.16 14.53
N ALA A 60 18.08 6.01 14.43
CA ALA A 60 19.42 5.87 13.86
C ALA A 60 19.41 5.76 12.34
N GLY A 61 18.22 5.70 11.73
CA GLY A 61 18.05 5.58 10.29
C GLY A 61 18.05 4.15 9.76
N ASN A 62 18.07 3.15 10.62
CA ASN A 62 17.93 1.77 10.20
C ASN A 62 16.50 1.48 9.74
N LEU A 63 16.36 0.71 8.68
CA LEU A 63 15.10 0.24 8.12
C LEU A 63 14.91 -1.22 8.51
N TYR A 64 13.69 -1.58 8.88
CA TYR A 64 13.32 -2.96 9.22
C TYR A 64 12.11 -3.37 8.39
N GLY A 65 12.05 -4.62 7.98
CA GLY A 65 10.96 -5.16 7.20
C GLY A 65 10.94 -6.69 7.22
N THR A 66 10.01 -7.23 6.46
CA THR A 66 9.84 -8.66 6.25
C THR A 66 10.01 -9.00 4.77
N THR A 67 10.46 -10.21 4.49
CA THR A 67 10.39 -10.78 3.15
C THR A 67 9.48 -12.00 3.18
N HIS A 68 8.54 -12.05 2.26
CA HIS A 68 7.54 -13.13 2.14
C HIS A 68 8.20 -14.49 1.82
N VAL A 69 9.25 -14.50 1.00
CA VAL A 69 10.08 -15.69 0.72
C VAL A 69 11.55 -15.41 1.01
N GLY A 70 12.39 -16.37 0.79
CA GLY A 70 13.81 -16.35 1.14
C GLY A 70 14.07 -17.06 2.46
N GLY A 71 15.28 -16.93 3.00
CA GLY A 71 15.71 -17.77 4.10
C GLY A 71 15.59 -19.27 3.75
N ASN A 72 14.73 -19.98 4.49
CA ASN A 72 14.38 -21.38 4.23
C ASN A 72 13.06 -21.54 3.46
N ASN A 73 12.69 -20.57 2.62
CA ASN A 73 11.42 -20.43 1.89
C ASN A 73 10.21 -20.13 2.78
N ASN A 74 10.40 -19.77 4.03
CA ASN A 74 9.32 -19.36 4.94
C ASN A 74 9.36 -17.85 5.24
N GLY A 75 10.25 -17.11 4.57
CA GLY A 75 10.44 -15.69 4.75
C GLY A 75 11.38 -15.31 5.88
N THR A 76 11.69 -14.02 5.96
CA THR A 76 12.67 -13.47 6.92
C THR A 76 12.17 -12.17 7.55
N VAL A 77 12.79 -11.80 8.66
CA VAL A 77 12.79 -10.43 9.19
C VAL A 77 14.19 -9.87 9.01
N PHE A 78 14.30 -8.70 8.39
CA PHE A 78 15.59 -8.09 8.06
C PHE A 78 15.73 -6.67 8.64
N LYS A 79 16.97 -6.22 8.71
CA LYS A 79 17.38 -4.85 8.99
C LYS A 79 18.32 -4.39 7.88
N VAL A 80 18.13 -3.18 7.38
CA VAL A 80 19.10 -2.47 6.54
C VAL A 80 19.56 -1.24 7.30
N ASP A 81 20.87 -1.13 7.57
CA ASP A 81 21.43 0.01 8.29
C ASP A 81 21.49 1.27 7.40
N SER A 82 21.84 2.41 8.01
CA SER A 82 21.93 3.69 7.29
C SER A 82 23.05 3.73 6.24
N ALA A 83 23.97 2.77 6.24
CA ALA A 83 25.01 2.60 5.22
C ALA A 83 24.57 1.68 4.08
N GLY A 84 23.41 1.02 4.21
CA GLY A 84 22.85 0.09 3.23
C GLY A 84 23.29 -1.37 3.44
N HIS A 85 23.87 -1.71 4.58
CA HIS A 85 24.20 -3.10 4.89
C HIS A 85 22.95 -3.80 5.46
N GLU A 86 22.63 -4.92 4.86
CA GLU A 86 21.54 -5.79 5.32
C GLU A 86 22.04 -6.79 6.37
N SER A 87 21.15 -7.18 7.26
CA SER A 87 21.31 -8.29 8.19
C SER A 87 19.96 -8.96 8.45
N ILE A 88 19.94 -10.29 8.34
CA ILE A 88 18.78 -11.10 8.73
C ILE A 88 18.70 -11.14 10.25
N LEU A 89 17.58 -10.71 10.80
CA LEU A 89 17.29 -10.77 12.23
C LEU A 89 16.65 -12.09 12.62
N HIS A 90 15.84 -12.67 11.72
CA HIS A 90 15.20 -13.96 11.91
C HIS A 90 14.86 -14.61 10.57
N THR A 91 14.96 -15.93 10.52
CA THR A 91 14.52 -16.78 9.39
C THR A 91 13.46 -17.73 9.89
N PHE A 92 12.25 -17.65 9.36
CA PHE A 92 11.16 -18.52 9.76
C PHE A 92 11.38 -19.96 9.31
N THR A 93 10.87 -20.91 10.12
CA THR A 93 11.11 -22.36 9.94
C THR A 93 9.81 -23.16 9.82
N GLY A 94 8.67 -22.50 9.92
CA GLY A 94 7.33 -23.11 9.89
C GLY A 94 6.68 -23.20 11.27
N PRO A 95 7.25 -23.90 12.27
CA PRO A 95 6.69 -23.95 13.62
C PRO A 95 6.58 -22.59 14.32
N ASP A 96 7.46 -21.66 14.01
CA ASP A 96 7.48 -20.27 14.49
C ASP A 96 6.73 -19.29 13.56
N GLY A 97 6.28 -19.77 12.43
CA GLY A 97 5.56 -19.02 11.41
C GLY A 97 6.15 -19.22 10.01
N SER A 98 5.41 -18.79 9.00
CA SER A 98 5.85 -18.70 7.61
C SER A 98 5.07 -17.64 6.85
N ASP A 99 5.63 -17.15 5.75
CA ASP A 99 5.02 -16.14 4.90
C ASP A 99 4.65 -14.85 5.67
N PRO A 100 5.61 -14.05 6.16
CA PRO A 100 5.32 -12.77 6.80
C PRO A 100 4.96 -11.71 5.75
N TRP A 101 3.66 -11.48 5.54
CA TRP A 101 3.11 -10.47 4.64
C TRP A 101 2.95 -9.10 5.29
N GLY A 102 2.70 -9.11 6.60
CA GLY A 102 2.46 -7.90 7.37
C GLY A 102 3.74 -7.11 7.66
N GLY A 103 3.59 -5.78 7.73
CA GLY A 103 4.65 -4.90 8.21
C GLY A 103 4.90 -5.07 9.71
N LEU A 104 6.06 -4.61 10.16
CA LEU A 104 6.46 -4.65 11.56
C LEU A 104 5.96 -3.44 12.33
N VAL A 105 5.77 -3.60 13.64
CA VAL A 105 5.73 -2.48 14.58
C VAL A 105 6.84 -2.63 15.61
N ARG A 106 7.28 -1.51 16.20
CA ARG A 106 8.42 -1.46 17.12
C ARG A 106 8.02 -0.77 18.40
N ASP A 107 8.34 -1.38 19.55
CA ASP A 107 8.15 -0.75 20.87
C ASP A 107 9.28 0.23 21.22
N ALA A 108 9.09 0.97 22.31
CA ALA A 108 10.09 1.92 22.78
C ALA A 108 11.41 1.23 23.25
N ALA A 109 11.35 -0.04 23.63
CA ALA A 109 12.51 -0.83 24.00
C ALA A 109 13.28 -1.37 22.78
N GLY A 110 12.71 -1.23 21.58
CA GLY A 110 13.30 -1.67 20.32
C GLY A 110 12.92 -3.09 19.90
N SER A 111 11.99 -3.74 20.57
CA SER A 111 11.47 -5.04 20.11
C SER A 111 10.58 -4.85 18.91
N LEU A 112 10.65 -5.76 17.97
CA LEU A 112 9.85 -5.82 16.76
C LEU A 112 8.69 -6.82 16.94
N TYR A 113 7.54 -6.50 16.40
CA TYR A 113 6.37 -7.37 16.40
C TYR A 113 5.80 -7.44 14.98
N GLY A 114 5.31 -8.60 14.58
CA GLY A 114 4.71 -8.83 13.28
C GLY A 114 3.85 -10.06 13.25
N THR A 115 3.35 -10.37 12.07
CA THR A 115 2.49 -11.53 11.79
C THR A 115 3.10 -12.41 10.71
N THR A 116 2.79 -13.70 10.75
CA THR A 116 3.02 -14.63 9.65
C THR A 116 1.69 -15.19 9.17
N ALA A 117 1.49 -15.31 7.86
CA ALA A 117 0.23 -15.76 7.28
C ALA A 117 -0.05 -17.25 7.56
N TYR A 118 1.01 -18.04 7.64
CA TYR A 118 0.95 -19.49 7.88
C TYR A 118 1.93 -19.90 8.96
N GLY A 119 2.03 -21.21 9.19
CA GLY A 119 2.88 -21.78 10.24
C GLY A 119 2.27 -21.62 11.63
N GLY A 120 3.10 -21.76 12.66
CA GLY A 120 2.66 -21.85 14.04
C GLY A 120 2.09 -23.23 14.39
N ALA A 121 1.53 -23.35 15.60
CA ALA A 121 1.06 -24.65 16.13
C ALA A 121 -0.08 -25.29 15.30
N PHE A 122 -0.87 -24.50 14.60
CA PHE A 122 -2.07 -24.94 13.87
C PHE A 122 -2.04 -24.61 12.38
N ASN A 123 -0.95 -24.03 11.90
CA ASN A 123 -0.76 -23.60 10.50
C ASN A 123 -1.77 -22.53 10.01
N PHE A 124 -2.28 -21.70 10.92
CA PHE A 124 -3.15 -20.56 10.61
C PHE A 124 -2.46 -19.22 10.84
N GLY A 125 -1.10 -19.24 11.02
CA GLY A 125 -0.30 -18.07 11.22
C GLY A 125 -0.02 -17.74 12.68
N THR A 126 0.85 -16.75 12.89
CA THR A 126 1.33 -16.36 14.22
C THR A 126 1.36 -14.85 14.40
N VAL A 127 1.38 -14.42 15.66
CA VAL A 127 1.91 -13.13 16.09
C VAL A 127 3.25 -13.40 16.77
N PHE A 128 4.32 -12.76 16.31
CA PHE A 128 5.68 -12.97 16.82
C PHE A 128 6.27 -11.69 17.40
N LYS A 129 7.31 -11.86 18.23
CA LYS A 129 8.16 -10.81 18.78
C LYS A 129 9.62 -11.13 18.52
N ILE A 130 10.42 -10.14 18.14
CA ILE A 130 11.89 -10.21 18.10
C ILE A 130 12.44 -9.15 19.03
N THR A 131 13.22 -9.56 20.03
CA THR A 131 13.88 -8.63 20.96
C THR A 131 15.06 -7.91 20.28
N PRO A 132 15.57 -6.80 20.84
CA PRO A 132 16.77 -6.14 20.33
C PRO A 132 18.02 -7.03 20.30
N SER A 133 18.05 -8.10 21.11
CA SER A 133 19.12 -9.12 21.08
C SER A 133 18.96 -10.15 19.97
N GLY A 134 17.90 -10.05 19.13
CA GLY A 134 17.63 -10.99 18.05
C GLY A 134 16.89 -12.27 18.49
N LYS A 135 16.45 -12.37 19.76
CA LYS A 135 15.67 -13.54 20.20
C LYS A 135 14.24 -13.40 19.71
N GLU A 136 13.81 -14.33 18.86
CA GLU A 136 12.43 -14.50 18.44
C GLU A 136 11.61 -15.27 19.49
N SER A 137 10.29 -15.03 19.53
CA SER A 137 9.28 -15.80 20.27
C SER A 137 7.91 -15.62 19.63
N VAL A 138 7.18 -16.73 19.47
CA VAL A 138 5.75 -16.71 19.12
C VAL A 138 4.98 -16.24 20.34
N LEU A 139 4.23 -15.13 20.18
CA LEU A 139 3.31 -14.64 21.21
C LEU A 139 1.95 -15.33 21.13
N TYR A 140 1.49 -15.59 19.92
CA TYR A 140 0.21 -16.26 19.67
C TYR A 140 0.27 -17.08 18.38
N SER A 141 -0.36 -18.26 18.37
CA SER A 141 -0.59 -19.09 17.17
C SER A 141 -2.08 -19.18 16.94
N PHE A 142 -2.55 -18.70 15.81
CA PHE A 142 -3.98 -18.75 15.45
C PHE A 142 -4.44 -20.19 15.25
N ALA A 143 -5.61 -20.51 15.81
CA ALA A 143 -6.21 -21.84 15.73
C ALA A 143 -7.20 -21.99 14.57
N GLY A 144 -7.57 -20.90 13.93
CA GLY A 144 -8.50 -20.91 12.80
C GLY A 144 -9.97 -21.03 13.19
N PRO A 145 -10.86 -21.15 12.18
CA PRO A 145 -12.30 -21.17 12.40
C PRO A 145 -12.75 -22.40 13.22
N PRO A 146 -13.90 -22.33 13.92
CA PRO A 146 -14.86 -21.20 13.93
C PRO A 146 -14.62 -20.16 15.03
N ASN A 147 -13.72 -20.42 15.96
CA ASN A 147 -13.62 -19.63 17.20
C ASN A 147 -12.45 -18.66 17.21
N ASP A 148 -11.56 -18.74 16.22
CA ASP A 148 -10.35 -17.93 16.14
C ASP A 148 -10.10 -17.46 14.71
N GLY A 149 -9.28 -16.43 14.57
CA GLY A 149 -8.79 -15.94 13.29
C GLY A 149 -7.82 -16.91 12.61
N GLY A 150 -7.52 -16.63 11.35
CA GLY A 150 -6.49 -17.35 10.60
C GLY A 150 -5.97 -16.52 9.43
N THR A 151 -4.73 -16.76 9.09
CA THR A 151 -4.04 -16.09 7.98
C THR A 151 -4.00 -14.55 8.14
N PRO A 152 -3.28 -14.03 9.16
CA PRO A 152 -3.08 -12.59 9.31
C PRO A 152 -2.12 -12.07 8.24
N PHE A 153 -2.66 -11.37 7.24
CA PHE A 153 -1.90 -10.76 6.15
C PHE A 153 -1.41 -9.35 6.48
N ALA A 154 -2.13 -8.66 7.35
CA ALA A 154 -1.87 -7.28 7.66
C ALA A 154 -0.79 -7.10 8.74
N GLY A 155 -0.13 -5.95 8.71
CA GLY A 155 0.69 -5.50 9.83
C GLY A 155 -0.15 -5.17 11.07
N LEU A 156 0.53 -5.15 12.22
CA LEU A 156 -0.07 -4.84 13.51
C LEU A 156 -0.03 -3.34 13.79
N ILE A 157 -0.87 -2.90 14.73
CA ILE A 157 -0.69 -1.64 15.47
C ILE A 157 -0.45 -1.96 16.93
N LEU A 158 0.36 -1.11 17.59
CA LEU A 158 0.77 -1.26 18.98
C LEU A 158 0.23 -0.06 19.78
N ASP A 159 -0.46 -0.31 20.88
CA ASP A 159 -0.87 0.77 21.80
C ASP A 159 0.17 1.04 22.88
N SER A 160 -0.10 2.07 23.69
CA SER A 160 0.78 2.47 24.81
C SER A 160 0.86 1.45 25.95
N GLU A 161 -0.06 0.51 26.02
CA GLU A 161 -0.11 -0.56 27.01
C GLU A 161 0.62 -1.82 26.54
N GLY A 162 1.08 -1.83 25.28
CA GLY A 162 1.76 -2.97 24.67
C GLY A 162 0.80 -3.99 24.05
N ASN A 163 -0.48 -3.65 23.87
CA ASN A 163 -1.42 -4.51 23.15
C ASN A 163 -1.22 -4.34 21.64
N LEU A 164 -1.31 -5.45 20.94
CA LEU A 164 -1.20 -5.54 19.49
C LEU A 164 -2.59 -5.77 18.90
N TYR A 165 -2.95 -4.99 17.88
CA TYR A 165 -4.22 -5.15 17.16
C TYR A 165 -3.93 -5.47 15.70
N GLY A 166 -4.74 -6.32 15.10
CA GLY A 166 -4.61 -6.71 13.71
C GLY A 166 -5.88 -7.32 13.14
N THR A 167 -5.78 -7.77 11.90
CA THR A 167 -6.85 -8.46 11.20
C THR A 167 -6.36 -9.83 10.72
N THR A 168 -7.28 -10.77 10.61
CA THR A 168 -7.06 -12.05 9.93
C THR A 168 -7.93 -12.12 8.69
N LEU A 169 -7.37 -12.61 7.57
CA LEU A 169 -8.10 -12.69 6.31
C LEU A 169 -9.23 -13.74 6.39
N PHE A 170 -8.99 -14.82 7.10
CA PHE A 170 -9.92 -15.94 7.28
C PHE A 170 -10.16 -16.21 8.76
N GLY A 171 -10.91 -17.24 9.07
CA GLY A 171 -11.29 -17.60 10.43
C GLY A 171 -12.48 -16.83 10.94
N GLY A 172 -12.70 -16.93 12.24
CA GLY A 172 -13.91 -16.42 12.88
C GLY A 172 -15.14 -17.27 12.62
N SER A 173 -16.28 -16.81 13.14
CA SER A 173 -17.56 -17.52 13.09
C SER A 173 -18.34 -17.30 11.79
N GLY A 174 -17.89 -16.40 10.90
CA GLY A 174 -18.55 -16.12 9.63
C GLY A 174 -18.55 -17.32 8.67
N ASN A 175 -19.52 -17.37 7.78
CA ASN A 175 -19.72 -18.51 6.86
C ASN A 175 -19.25 -18.16 5.43
N CYS A 176 -18.02 -17.66 5.30
CA CYS A 176 -17.38 -17.45 4.01
C CYS A 176 -16.58 -18.70 3.61
N ALA A 177 -16.67 -19.07 2.34
CA ALA A 177 -15.85 -20.12 1.75
C ALA A 177 -14.81 -19.48 0.85
N ALA A 178 -13.52 -19.71 1.12
CA ALA A 178 -12.44 -19.28 0.26
C ALA A 178 -11.89 -20.46 -0.57
N SER A 179 -11.14 -20.13 -1.60
CA SER A 179 -10.32 -21.10 -2.32
C SER A 179 -9.30 -21.76 -1.37
N ALA A 180 -8.92 -23.02 -1.64
CA ALA A 180 -7.95 -23.79 -0.83
C ALA A 180 -8.46 -24.28 0.55
N GLY A 181 -9.78 -24.36 0.78
CA GLY A 181 -10.35 -24.95 2.00
C GLY A 181 -10.30 -24.07 3.24
N GLN A 182 -9.87 -22.83 3.11
CA GLN A 182 -9.97 -21.82 4.16
C GLN A 182 -11.43 -21.44 4.40
N LYS A 183 -11.82 -21.19 5.65
CA LYS A 183 -13.18 -20.85 6.05
C LYS A 183 -13.18 -19.60 6.93
N GLY A 184 -14.38 -19.01 7.06
CA GLY A 184 -14.59 -17.81 7.85
C GLY A 184 -14.35 -16.53 7.04
N CYS A 185 -14.93 -15.43 7.50
CA CYS A 185 -14.92 -14.15 6.80
C CYS A 185 -13.83 -13.21 7.32
N GLY A 186 -13.01 -13.67 8.26
CA GLY A 186 -11.96 -12.92 8.92
C GLY A 186 -12.38 -12.28 10.23
N THR A 187 -11.39 -11.76 10.96
CA THR A 187 -11.59 -11.15 12.29
C THR A 187 -10.82 -9.86 12.46
N VAL A 188 -11.24 -9.04 13.41
CA VAL A 188 -10.37 -8.07 14.10
C VAL A 188 -9.98 -8.70 15.44
N PHE A 189 -8.70 -8.71 15.77
CA PHE A 189 -8.19 -9.30 17.02
C PHE A 189 -7.31 -8.33 17.81
N MET A 190 -7.12 -8.66 19.08
CA MET A 190 -6.13 -8.04 19.96
C MET A 190 -5.31 -9.13 20.65
N VAL A 191 -3.98 -8.98 20.65
CA VAL A 191 -3.06 -9.80 21.47
C VAL A 191 -2.44 -8.90 22.53
N ARG A 192 -2.65 -9.24 23.81
CA ARG A 192 -2.04 -8.52 24.93
C ARG A 192 -0.55 -8.80 25.02
N ALA A 193 0.17 -7.92 25.68
CA ALA A 193 1.60 -8.13 25.96
C ALA A 193 1.91 -9.46 26.67
N SER A 194 0.90 -10.06 27.35
CA SER A 194 0.98 -11.38 27.99
C SER A 194 0.88 -12.57 27.01
N GLY A 195 0.54 -12.32 25.73
CA GLY A 195 0.26 -13.35 24.74
C GLY A 195 -1.20 -13.83 24.73
N THR A 196 -2.10 -13.22 25.53
CA THR A 196 -3.53 -13.56 25.50
C THR A 196 -4.20 -12.86 24.31
N GLU A 197 -4.80 -13.65 23.44
CA GLU A 197 -5.60 -13.17 22.30
C GLU A 197 -7.07 -12.98 22.70
N SER A 198 -7.73 -12.08 21.97
CA SER A 198 -9.19 -11.85 22.03
C SER A 198 -9.67 -11.42 20.64
N VAL A 199 -10.64 -12.13 20.10
CA VAL A 199 -11.40 -11.70 18.91
C VAL A 199 -12.28 -10.51 19.31
N LEU A 200 -12.06 -9.36 18.67
CA LEU A 200 -12.84 -8.14 18.91
C LEU A 200 -14.07 -8.06 18.02
N HIS A 201 -13.97 -8.58 16.78
CA HIS A 201 -15.05 -8.65 15.81
C HIS A 201 -14.87 -9.85 14.87
N ASN A 202 -15.99 -10.52 14.56
CA ASN A 202 -16.05 -11.58 13.54
C ASN A 202 -16.83 -11.06 12.35
N PHE A 203 -16.23 -10.96 11.20
CA PHE A 203 -16.93 -10.57 9.98
C PHE A 203 -17.89 -11.67 9.53
N ALA A 204 -19.07 -11.26 9.02
CA ALA A 204 -20.14 -12.17 8.63
C ALA A 204 -20.47 -12.12 7.13
N ALA A 205 -19.74 -11.37 6.34
CA ALA A 205 -20.05 -11.05 4.96
C ALA A 205 -21.33 -10.18 4.80
N GLY A 206 -21.84 -10.05 3.57
CA GLY A 206 -22.94 -9.14 3.31
C GLY A 206 -22.60 -7.70 3.70
N ALA A 207 -23.49 -7.00 4.36
CA ALA A 207 -23.30 -5.60 4.72
C ALA A 207 -22.13 -5.34 5.67
N ASP A 208 -21.74 -6.34 6.48
CA ASP A 208 -20.65 -6.28 7.45
C ASP A 208 -19.25 -6.28 6.79
N GLY A 209 -19.13 -6.83 5.58
CA GLY A 209 -17.85 -7.00 4.91
C GLY A 209 -17.21 -8.37 5.16
N ALA A 210 -16.13 -8.64 4.44
CA ALA A 210 -15.38 -9.89 4.54
C ALA A 210 -13.92 -9.69 4.09
N TYR A 211 -13.04 -10.53 4.60
CA TYR A 211 -11.63 -10.61 4.25
C TYR A 211 -10.87 -9.29 4.52
N PRO A 212 -10.77 -8.87 5.79
CA PRO A 212 -9.97 -7.71 6.18
C PRO A 212 -8.48 -8.07 6.07
N GLY A 213 -7.83 -7.67 4.99
CA GLY A 213 -6.43 -7.98 4.68
C GLY A 213 -5.47 -6.80 4.83
N THR A 214 -5.93 -5.69 5.39
CA THR A 214 -5.17 -4.44 5.47
C THR A 214 -4.90 -4.03 6.92
N PRO A 215 -3.82 -3.25 7.18
CA PRO A 215 -3.52 -2.76 8.52
C PRO A 215 -4.65 -1.88 9.07
N LEU A 216 -4.88 -2.01 10.36
CA LEU A 216 -5.76 -1.11 11.11
C LEU A 216 -5.04 0.21 11.40
N ILE A 217 -5.83 1.26 11.62
CA ILE A 217 -5.38 2.48 12.29
C ILE A 217 -6.22 2.70 13.54
N ARG A 218 -5.68 3.45 14.53
CA ARG A 218 -6.34 3.72 15.80
C ARG A 218 -6.34 5.21 16.09
N ASP A 219 -7.50 5.76 16.46
CA ASP A 219 -7.59 7.15 16.90
C ASP A 219 -7.25 7.31 18.41
N SER A 220 -7.20 8.55 18.87
CA SER A 220 -6.92 8.87 20.27
C SER A 220 -8.04 8.43 21.25
N SER A 221 -9.23 8.15 20.76
CA SER A 221 -10.37 7.62 21.52
C SER A 221 -10.35 6.10 21.61
N GLY A 222 -9.42 5.45 20.89
CA GLY A 222 -9.28 4.00 20.84
C GLY A 222 -10.13 3.32 19.78
N ASN A 223 -10.85 4.05 18.92
CA ASN A 223 -11.56 3.45 17.79
C ASN A 223 -10.55 2.93 16.79
N LEU A 224 -10.81 1.74 16.27
CA LEU A 224 -10.07 1.14 15.18
C LEU A 224 -10.78 1.41 13.85
N TYR A 225 -10.02 1.65 12.80
CA TYR A 225 -10.53 1.80 11.45
C TYR A 225 -9.78 0.85 10.53
N GLY A 226 -10.49 0.28 9.57
CA GLY A 226 -9.92 -0.65 8.60
C GLY A 226 -10.78 -0.79 7.35
N THR A 227 -10.37 -1.69 6.49
CA THR A 227 -11.10 -2.03 5.27
C THR A 227 -11.28 -3.53 5.15
N THR A 228 -12.36 -3.95 4.50
CA THR A 228 -12.56 -5.33 4.06
C THR A 228 -12.41 -5.41 2.55
N GLY A 229 -11.76 -6.46 2.05
CA GLY A 229 -11.56 -6.62 0.61
C GLY A 229 -12.83 -6.95 -0.16
N GLN A 230 -13.80 -7.60 0.50
CA GLN A 230 -15.06 -8.05 -0.11
C GLN A 230 -16.23 -7.79 0.84
N GLY A 231 -17.46 -8.11 0.40
CA GLY A 231 -18.67 -7.77 1.13
C GLY A 231 -19.07 -6.31 0.93
N GLY A 232 -19.94 -5.80 1.80
CA GLY A 232 -20.65 -4.53 1.58
C GLY A 232 -21.97 -4.76 0.83
N GLN A 233 -22.61 -3.68 0.43
CA GLN A 233 -23.94 -3.71 -0.22
C GLN A 233 -23.91 -3.84 -1.74
N ALA A 234 -22.77 -3.91 -2.37
CA ALA A 234 -22.62 -3.71 -3.79
C ALA A 234 -22.64 -4.98 -4.64
N ASN A 235 -22.70 -4.76 -5.95
CA ASN A 235 -22.93 -5.74 -6.99
C ASN A 235 -21.64 -6.29 -7.63
N CYS A 236 -20.51 -6.26 -6.94
CA CYS A 236 -19.29 -6.92 -7.42
C CYS A 236 -19.48 -8.44 -7.26
N THR A 237 -19.73 -9.11 -8.38
CA THR A 237 -20.08 -10.53 -8.42
C THR A 237 -18.91 -11.43 -8.79
N ASP A 238 -17.77 -10.85 -9.16
CA ASP A 238 -16.60 -11.60 -9.63
C ASP A 238 -15.73 -12.16 -8.50
N PHE A 239 -16.17 -11.95 -7.24
CA PHE A 239 -15.47 -12.37 -6.04
C PHE A 239 -16.14 -13.58 -5.37
N THR A 240 -15.41 -14.26 -4.48
CA THR A 240 -15.91 -15.39 -3.71
C THR A 240 -17.02 -15.01 -2.72
N VAL A 241 -17.01 -13.77 -2.25
CA VAL A 241 -18.07 -13.11 -1.49
C VAL A 241 -18.52 -11.89 -2.27
N ASN A 242 -19.83 -11.78 -2.51
CA ASN A 242 -20.39 -10.63 -3.23
C ASN A 242 -20.11 -9.32 -2.48
N GLY A 243 -19.79 -8.27 -3.22
CA GLY A 243 -19.52 -6.93 -2.73
C GLY A 243 -18.08 -6.50 -2.95
N CYS A 244 -17.87 -5.19 -3.05
CA CYS A 244 -16.63 -4.56 -3.49
C CYS A 244 -15.72 -4.15 -2.33
N GLY A 245 -16.10 -4.51 -1.10
CA GLY A 245 -15.40 -4.15 0.13
C GLY A 245 -16.01 -2.97 0.88
N THR A 246 -15.53 -2.74 2.09
CA THR A 246 -16.02 -1.70 2.99
C THR A 246 -14.89 -0.90 3.63
N VAL A 247 -15.22 0.29 4.11
CA VAL A 247 -14.48 1.01 5.15
C VAL A 247 -15.29 0.90 6.43
N PHE A 248 -14.69 0.44 7.52
CA PHE A 248 -15.37 0.26 8.80
C PHE A 248 -14.64 0.98 9.96
N THR A 249 -15.38 1.19 11.04
CA THR A 249 -14.85 1.55 12.35
C THR A 249 -15.30 0.53 13.39
N LEU A 250 -14.42 0.23 14.36
CA LEU A 250 -14.73 -0.62 15.50
C LEU A 250 -14.44 0.16 16.79
N SER A 251 -15.47 0.39 17.60
CA SER A 251 -15.33 1.10 18.87
C SER A 251 -14.59 0.24 19.91
N PRO A 252 -14.04 0.84 21.00
CA PRO A 252 -13.45 0.07 22.10
C PRO A 252 -14.42 -0.90 22.79
N ALA A 253 -15.73 -0.68 22.63
CA ALA A 253 -16.78 -1.59 23.13
C ALA A 253 -17.06 -2.79 22.20
N GLY A 254 -16.32 -2.90 21.06
CA GLY A 254 -16.51 -3.97 20.08
C GLY A 254 -17.71 -3.77 19.15
N VAL A 255 -18.25 -2.54 19.07
CA VAL A 255 -19.33 -2.22 18.12
C VAL A 255 -18.72 -1.80 16.81
N GLU A 256 -18.95 -2.58 15.77
CA GLU A 256 -18.58 -2.31 14.39
C GLU A 256 -19.62 -1.39 13.72
N THR A 257 -19.16 -0.52 12.83
CA THR A 257 -20.00 0.32 11.96
C THR A 257 -19.33 0.45 10.61
N VAL A 258 -20.04 0.06 9.55
CA VAL A 258 -19.63 0.32 8.18
C VAL A 258 -19.83 1.80 7.87
N LEU A 259 -18.74 2.49 7.56
CA LEU A 259 -18.75 3.90 7.18
C LEU A 259 -19.05 4.06 5.68
N HIS A 260 -18.49 3.18 4.84
CA HIS A 260 -18.72 3.18 3.40
C HIS A 260 -18.69 1.76 2.86
N SER A 261 -19.59 1.47 1.91
CA SER A 261 -19.60 0.25 1.11
C SER A 261 -19.32 0.60 -0.34
N PHE A 262 -18.20 0.12 -0.85
CA PHE A 262 -17.80 0.39 -2.23
C PHE A 262 -18.79 -0.26 -3.21
N SER A 263 -19.05 0.43 -4.32
CA SER A 263 -20.02 0.00 -5.34
C SER A 263 -19.38 -0.39 -6.68
N GLY A 264 -18.07 -0.20 -6.80
CA GLY A 264 -17.33 -0.59 -7.99
C GLY A 264 -17.51 0.32 -9.20
N ASN A 265 -17.13 -0.22 -10.36
CA ASN A 265 -17.12 0.53 -11.62
C ASN A 265 -18.48 1.12 -12.02
N PRO A 266 -18.47 2.29 -12.70
CA PRO A 266 -17.31 3.14 -13.02
C PRO A 266 -17.10 4.29 -12.01
N THR A 267 -17.93 4.41 -10.99
CA THR A 267 -18.05 5.61 -10.16
C THR A 267 -17.44 5.49 -8.78
N ASP A 268 -16.99 4.28 -8.41
CA ASP A 268 -16.48 3.97 -7.08
C ASP A 268 -15.36 2.92 -7.17
N GLY A 269 -14.65 2.70 -6.06
CA GLY A 269 -13.57 1.73 -5.98
C GLY A 269 -14.01 0.30 -5.73
N GLU A 270 -13.05 -0.63 -5.83
CA GLU A 270 -13.18 -2.04 -5.47
C GLU A 270 -11.89 -2.52 -4.79
N LEU A 271 -12.00 -3.45 -3.84
CA LEU A 271 -10.85 -4.00 -3.11
C LEU A 271 -10.02 -2.91 -2.41
N PRO A 272 -10.56 -2.23 -1.40
CA PRO A 272 -9.82 -1.17 -0.69
C PRO A 272 -8.57 -1.72 0.00
N GLN A 273 -7.46 -0.95 -0.05
CA GLN A 273 -6.11 -1.36 0.34
C GLN A 273 -5.61 -0.69 1.64
N GLY A 274 -6.50 -0.25 2.48
CA GLY A 274 -6.21 0.38 3.75
C GLY A 274 -6.41 1.89 3.75
N VAL A 275 -6.49 2.45 4.93
CA VAL A 275 -6.82 3.86 5.15
C VAL A 275 -5.84 4.53 6.12
N ILE A 276 -5.75 5.86 6.03
CA ILE A 276 -5.12 6.73 7.03
C ILE A 276 -6.11 7.80 7.48
N LEU A 277 -5.99 8.24 8.72
CA LEU A 277 -6.86 9.27 9.31
C LEU A 277 -6.18 10.64 9.27
N VAL A 278 -6.77 11.59 8.56
CA VAL A 278 -6.27 12.96 8.47
C VAL A 278 -7.40 13.96 8.66
N GLY A 279 -7.36 14.72 9.74
CA GLY A 279 -8.33 15.76 10.03
C GLY A 279 -9.75 15.25 10.26
N GLY A 280 -9.91 14.00 10.73
CA GLY A 280 -11.20 13.36 10.96
C GLY A 280 -11.79 12.63 9.75
N ASN A 281 -11.13 12.69 8.60
CA ASN A 281 -11.51 11.95 7.39
C ASN A 281 -10.51 10.82 7.13
N LEU A 282 -10.99 9.74 6.53
CA LEU A 282 -10.20 8.59 6.11
C LEU A 282 -9.82 8.73 4.64
N TYR A 283 -8.55 8.53 4.32
CA TYR A 283 -8.04 8.54 2.95
C TYR A 283 -7.41 7.19 2.65
N GLY A 284 -7.69 6.65 1.47
CA GLY A 284 -7.19 5.34 1.08
C GLY A 284 -7.13 5.14 -0.42
N THR A 285 -6.78 3.94 -0.80
CA THR A 285 -6.74 3.49 -2.19
C THR A 285 -7.62 2.26 -2.36
N THR A 286 -8.10 2.03 -3.57
CA THR A 286 -8.71 0.75 -3.97
C THR A 286 -7.88 0.14 -5.10
N GLN A 287 -7.67 -1.18 -5.07
CA GLN A 287 -6.87 -1.84 -6.09
C GLN A 287 -7.56 -1.85 -7.45
N GLN A 288 -8.87 -1.94 -7.48
CA GLN A 288 -9.70 -1.98 -8.67
C GLN A 288 -10.81 -0.92 -8.60
N GLY A 289 -11.67 -0.89 -9.61
CA GLY A 289 -12.75 0.08 -9.69
C GLY A 289 -12.31 1.41 -10.29
N GLY A 290 -13.18 2.40 -10.17
CA GLY A 290 -13.03 3.71 -10.80
C GLY A 290 -13.35 3.71 -12.30
N ALA A 291 -13.21 4.87 -12.93
CA ALA A 291 -13.60 5.09 -14.33
C ALA A 291 -12.86 4.19 -15.34
N TYR A 292 -11.69 3.67 -14.98
CA TYR A 292 -10.82 2.89 -15.86
C TYR A 292 -10.52 1.48 -15.31
N SER A 293 -11.25 1.02 -14.28
CA SER A 293 -11.07 -0.30 -13.63
C SER A 293 -9.64 -0.57 -13.13
N SER A 294 -8.89 0.48 -12.83
CA SER A 294 -7.45 0.42 -12.49
C SER A 294 -7.15 0.89 -11.09
N GLY A 295 -8.18 1.05 -10.27
CA GLY A 295 -8.08 1.50 -8.89
C GLY A 295 -8.30 2.99 -8.72
N THR A 296 -8.44 3.39 -7.46
CA THR A 296 -8.79 4.77 -7.09
C THR A 296 -7.99 5.28 -5.91
N VAL A 297 -8.05 6.59 -5.70
CA VAL A 297 -7.80 7.24 -4.40
C VAL A 297 -9.10 7.85 -3.94
N PHE A 298 -9.47 7.61 -2.69
CA PHE A 298 -10.73 8.06 -2.11
C PHE A 298 -10.55 8.80 -0.77
N GLU A 299 -11.55 9.56 -0.39
CA GLU A 299 -11.78 10.11 0.94
C GLU A 299 -13.13 9.62 1.46
N VAL A 300 -13.17 9.12 2.70
CA VAL A 300 -14.41 8.88 3.43
C VAL A 300 -14.46 9.84 4.60
N THR A 301 -15.47 10.72 4.62
CA THR A 301 -15.67 11.70 5.70
C THR A 301 -16.11 11.00 6.99
N GLY A 302 -15.97 11.67 8.13
CA GLY A 302 -16.46 11.15 9.41
C GLY A 302 -17.98 10.89 9.45
N SER A 303 -18.76 11.42 8.48
CA SER A 303 -20.19 11.13 8.29
C SER A 303 -20.46 9.93 7.38
N GLY A 304 -19.42 9.31 6.80
CA GLY A 304 -19.55 8.18 5.89
C GLY A 304 -19.74 8.55 4.41
N SER A 305 -19.70 9.85 4.06
CA SER A 305 -19.74 10.25 2.65
C SER A 305 -18.40 9.99 1.98
N GLU A 306 -18.42 9.31 0.84
CA GLU A 306 -17.24 9.06 0.01
C GLU A 306 -17.07 10.18 -1.03
N ASN A 307 -15.82 10.55 -1.29
CA ASN A 307 -15.38 11.41 -2.37
C ASN A 307 -14.30 10.68 -3.16
N LEU A 308 -14.57 10.35 -4.41
CA LEU A 308 -13.59 9.82 -5.34
C LEU A 308 -12.62 10.95 -5.72
N LEU A 309 -11.36 10.84 -5.28
CA LEU A 309 -10.33 11.85 -5.55
C LEU A 309 -9.65 11.64 -6.90
N TYR A 310 -9.37 10.38 -7.25
CA TYR A 310 -8.68 10.03 -8.50
C TYR A 310 -9.03 8.62 -8.96
N SER A 311 -9.09 8.42 -10.28
CA SER A 311 -9.18 7.10 -10.91
C SER A 311 -7.94 6.86 -11.76
N PHE A 312 -7.17 5.83 -11.41
CA PHE A 312 -5.95 5.46 -12.12
C PHE A 312 -6.25 4.95 -13.53
N GLY A 313 -5.29 5.13 -14.45
CA GLY A 313 -5.43 4.80 -15.87
C GLY A 313 -5.97 5.94 -16.73
N ALA A 314 -6.13 7.15 -16.16
CA ALA A 314 -6.68 8.30 -16.84
C ALA A 314 -5.78 8.85 -17.96
N VAL A 315 -4.47 8.72 -17.80
CA VAL A 315 -3.47 9.30 -18.72
C VAL A 315 -2.42 8.26 -19.12
N ALA A 316 -1.71 8.53 -20.19
CA ALA A 316 -0.60 7.67 -20.62
C ALA A 316 0.51 7.65 -19.55
N ASN A 317 1.05 6.48 -19.29
CA ASN A 317 2.07 6.21 -18.25
C ASN A 317 1.59 6.46 -16.80
N ASP A 318 0.29 6.47 -16.58
CA ASP A 318 -0.30 6.50 -15.25
C ASP A 318 0.07 5.24 -14.45
N GLY A 319 -0.06 5.33 -13.12
CA GLY A 319 -0.03 4.15 -12.27
C GLY A 319 -1.31 3.33 -12.41
N LEU A 320 -1.22 2.03 -12.15
CA LEU A 320 -2.36 1.11 -12.18
C LEU A 320 -2.28 0.16 -10.99
N TYR A 321 -3.43 -0.19 -10.43
CA TYR A 321 -3.59 -1.15 -9.33
C TYR A 321 -2.76 -0.77 -8.09
N PRO A 322 -3.09 0.30 -7.37
CA PRO A 322 -2.50 0.57 -6.07
C PRO A 322 -2.80 -0.58 -5.12
N ALA A 323 -1.79 -1.10 -4.43
CA ALA A 323 -1.90 -2.27 -3.55
C ALA A 323 -1.62 -1.95 -2.09
N ALA A 324 -1.51 -0.67 -1.73
CA ALA A 324 -1.19 -0.23 -0.39
C ALA A 324 -1.87 1.09 -0.02
N GLY A 325 -1.97 1.35 1.28
CA GLY A 325 -2.43 2.63 1.81
C GLY A 325 -1.47 3.79 1.51
N LEU A 326 -1.90 4.98 1.86
CA LEU A 326 -1.21 6.24 1.60
C LEU A 326 -0.31 6.65 2.77
N VAL A 327 0.69 7.51 2.52
CA VAL A 327 1.42 8.23 3.55
C VAL A 327 1.20 9.74 3.39
N TRP A 328 0.93 10.43 4.50
CA TRP A 328 0.63 11.86 4.55
C TRP A 328 1.87 12.68 4.91
N ASP A 329 2.08 13.84 4.26
CA ASP A 329 3.23 14.72 4.52
C ASP A 329 3.00 15.79 5.60
N GLY A 330 1.77 15.94 6.07
CA GLY A 330 1.38 17.01 6.98
C GLY A 330 1.07 18.35 6.29
N ALA A 331 1.28 18.48 4.98
CA ALA A 331 1.22 19.73 4.23
C ALA A 331 0.20 19.73 3.08
N GLY A 332 -0.52 18.65 2.86
CA GLY A 332 -1.58 18.59 1.84
C GLY A 332 -1.36 17.53 0.77
N HIS A 333 -0.32 16.69 0.90
CA HIS A 333 0.00 15.67 -0.09
C HIS A 333 -0.03 14.28 0.51
N PHE A 334 -0.57 13.35 -0.25
CA PHE A 334 -0.50 11.92 -0.01
C PHE A 334 0.44 11.29 -1.02
N TYR A 335 1.22 10.31 -0.56
CA TYR A 335 2.11 9.53 -1.43
C TYR A 335 1.70 8.08 -1.38
N GLY A 336 1.78 7.40 -2.50
CA GLY A 336 1.44 5.98 -2.62
C GLY A 336 2.22 5.31 -3.73
N THR A 337 1.93 4.03 -3.92
CA THR A 337 2.54 3.18 -4.93
C THR A 337 1.47 2.47 -5.75
N THR A 338 1.79 2.14 -7.01
CA THR A 338 0.98 1.27 -7.85
C THR A 338 1.82 0.08 -8.32
N THR A 339 1.21 -1.09 -8.44
CA THR A 339 1.96 -2.32 -8.76
C THR A 339 2.39 -2.41 -10.21
N ILE A 340 1.64 -1.79 -11.12
CA ILE A 340 1.96 -1.70 -12.55
C ILE A 340 1.70 -0.28 -13.06
N GLY A 341 1.94 -0.03 -14.33
CA GLY A 341 1.89 1.30 -14.94
C GLY A 341 3.26 1.97 -14.96
N GLY A 342 3.28 3.28 -15.27
CA GLY A 342 4.51 4.07 -15.37
C GLY A 342 5.20 4.01 -16.73
N GLY A 343 4.61 3.40 -17.73
CA GLY A 343 5.15 3.32 -19.10
C GLY A 343 5.81 1.99 -19.45
N PRO A 344 6.38 1.87 -20.64
CA PRO A 344 7.00 0.63 -21.11
C PRO A 344 8.29 0.32 -20.33
N GLY A 345 8.55 -0.93 -20.03
CA GLY A 345 9.82 -1.33 -19.41
C GLY A 345 9.79 -2.58 -18.53
N CYS A 346 8.64 -3.20 -18.33
CA CYS A 346 8.50 -4.48 -17.64
C CYS A 346 7.68 -5.48 -18.45
N ILE A 347 7.89 -6.74 -18.20
CA ILE A 347 7.15 -7.84 -18.84
C ILE A 347 6.04 -8.35 -17.89
N PRO A 348 4.80 -8.46 -18.38
CA PRO A 348 4.27 -8.04 -19.67
C PRO A 348 4.09 -6.52 -19.75
N SER A 349 4.01 -5.95 -20.92
CA SER A 349 4.12 -4.56 -21.40
C SER A 349 3.39 -3.42 -20.65
N ASN A 350 2.96 -3.62 -19.42
CA ASN A 350 2.11 -2.69 -18.67
C ASN A 350 2.88 -1.84 -17.61
N GLY A 351 4.22 -1.84 -17.66
CA GLY A 351 5.06 -1.10 -16.71
C GLY A 351 5.35 -1.84 -15.40
N CYS A 352 6.25 -1.29 -14.61
CA CYS A 352 6.79 -1.89 -13.39
C CYS A 352 6.16 -1.36 -12.10
N GLY A 353 5.25 -0.42 -12.22
CA GLY A 353 4.65 0.31 -11.11
C GLY A 353 5.17 1.72 -10.96
N THR A 354 4.51 2.50 -10.13
CA THR A 354 4.84 3.91 -9.91
C THR A 354 4.90 4.27 -8.43
N ILE A 355 5.58 5.37 -8.15
CA ILE A 355 5.46 6.14 -6.94
C ILE A 355 4.76 7.43 -7.33
N PHE A 356 3.65 7.74 -6.69
CA PHE A 356 2.84 8.91 -7.02
C PHE A 356 2.66 9.85 -5.82
N VAL A 357 2.30 11.09 -6.12
CA VAL A 357 1.80 12.07 -5.16
C VAL A 357 0.41 12.53 -5.59
N ILE A 358 -0.48 12.72 -4.62
CA ILE A 358 -1.80 13.28 -4.86
C ILE A 358 -2.15 14.31 -3.79
N THR A 359 -2.80 15.40 -4.20
CA THR A 359 -3.31 16.42 -3.28
C THR A 359 -4.72 16.04 -2.78
N LYS A 360 -5.18 16.66 -1.69
CA LYS A 360 -6.56 16.56 -1.21
C LYS A 360 -7.62 16.96 -2.25
N THR A 361 -7.24 17.66 -3.30
CA THR A 361 -8.13 18.09 -4.40
C THR A 361 -8.06 17.16 -5.60
N GLY A 362 -7.44 15.98 -5.48
CA GLY A 362 -7.39 14.98 -6.53
C GLY A 362 -6.37 15.26 -7.65
N ARG A 363 -5.41 16.17 -7.46
CA ARG A 363 -4.33 16.38 -8.43
C ARG A 363 -3.24 15.34 -8.19
N GLU A 364 -3.23 14.34 -9.06
CA GLU A 364 -2.23 13.27 -9.06
C GLU A 364 -1.04 13.64 -9.95
N LYS A 365 0.14 13.11 -9.60
CA LYS A 365 1.37 13.17 -10.38
C LYS A 365 2.23 11.95 -10.10
N VAL A 366 2.66 11.24 -11.14
CA VAL A 366 3.72 10.23 -11.04
C VAL A 366 5.05 10.92 -10.72
N LEU A 367 5.67 10.53 -9.61
CA LEU A 367 6.98 11.01 -9.18
C LEU A 367 8.10 10.19 -9.79
N ALA A 368 7.94 8.88 -9.83
CA ALA A 368 8.87 7.95 -10.43
C ALA A 368 8.11 6.72 -10.97
N ALA A 369 8.54 6.22 -12.12
CA ALA A 369 8.23 4.87 -12.55
C ALA A 369 9.34 3.93 -12.07
N THR A 370 8.96 2.80 -11.50
CA THR A 370 9.91 1.75 -11.16
C THR A 370 10.40 1.04 -12.43
N SER A 371 11.58 0.45 -12.42
CA SER A 371 12.17 -0.18 -13.59
C SER A 371 12.90 -1.48 -13.24
N GLU A 372 12.95 -2.39 -14.19
CA GLU A 372 13.61 -3.70 -14.01
C GLU A 372 15.08 -3.59 -13.59
N PHE A 373 15.78 -2.55 -14.06
CA PHE A 373 17.24 -2.49 -14.00
C PHE A 373 17.78 -1.66 -12.82
N THR A 374 17.06 -0.65 -12.35
CA THR A 374 17.64 0.33 -11.40
C THR A 374 16.88 0.50 -10.10
N GLY A 375 15.62 0.11 -10.01
CA GLY A 375 14.80 0.41 -8.84
C GLY A 375 13.96 -0.75 -8.32
N GLY A 376 14.05 -1.92 -8.97
CA GLY A 376 13.11 -3.01 -8.74
C GLY A 376 11.75 -2.72 -9.37
N CYS A 377 10.84 -3.67 -9.30
CA CYS A 377 9.50 -3.55 -9.87
C CYS A 377 8.44 -4.12 -8.92
N VAL A 378 7.19 -3.76 -9.18
CA VAL A 378 6.02 -4.15 -8.37
C VAL A 378 6.16 -3.67 -6.92
N PRO A 379 6.11 -2.35 -6.66
CA PRO A 379 6.06 -1.83 -5.30
C PRO A 379 4.69 -2.14 -4.70
N TYR A 380 4.65 -3.16 -3.85
CA TYR A 380 3.43 -3.69 -3.26
C TYR A 380 3.09 -3.03 -1.91
N ALA A 381 4.09 -2.48 -1.25
CA ALA A 381 3.99 -1.95 0.10
C ALA A 381 3.67 -0.46 0.13
N ALA A 382 3.05 -0.02 1.23
CA ALA A 382 2.94 1.39 1.55
C ALA A 382 4.34 1.98 1.79
N LEU A 383 4.48 3.26 1.41
CA LEU A 383 5.69 4.03 1.70
C LEU A 383 5.73 4.42 3.17
N ILE A 384 6.93 4.68 3.67
CA ILE A 384 7.13 5.44 4.90
C ILE A 384 7.87 6.73 4.58
N ARG A 385 7.67 7.77 5.40
CA ARG A 385 8.29 9.08 5.22
C ARG A 385 9.05 9.49 6.48
N ASP A 386 10.27 9.96 6.33
CA ASP A 386 11.03 10.51 7.44
C ASP A 386 10.81 12.02 7.63
N VAL A 387 11.35 12.55 8.72
CA VAL A 387 11.26 13.99 9.07
C VAL A 387 11.97 14.92 8.07
N ALA A 388 12.93 14.39 7.32
CA ALA A 388 13.62 15.13 6.25
C ALA A 388 12.87 15.10 4.91
N GLY A 389 11.75 14.38 4.86
CA GLY A 389 10.87 14.26 3.70
C GLY A 389 11.25 13.17 2.72
N TYR A 390 12.21 12.29 3.05
CA TYR A 390 12.51 11.12 2.22
C TYR A 390 11.40 10.09 2.35
N LEU A 391 11.03 9.50 1.21
CA LEU A 391 10.16 8.33 1.12
C LEU A 391 11.02 7.07 1.03
N TYR A 392 10.62 6.03 1.75
CA TYR A 392 11.24 4.71 1.70
C TYR A 392 10.18 3.67 1.37
N GLY A 393 10.55 2.66 0.59
CA GLY A 393 9.66 1.58 0.22
C GLY A 393 10.41 0.34 -0.24
N THR A 394 9.65 -0.67 -0.59
CA THR A 394 10.15 -1.93 -1.13
C THR A 394 9.56 -2.20 -2.50
N THR A 395 10.26 -2.97 -3.32
CA THR A 395 9.72 -3.60 -4.52
C THR A 395 9.83 -5.10 -4.38
N SER A 396 8.79 -5.84 -4.75
CA SER A 396 8.77 -7.29 -4.54
C SER A 396 9.61 -8.07 -5.55
N ASN A 397 9.85 -7.48 -6.71
CA ASN A 397 10.53 -8.14 -7.83
C ASN A 397 11.63 -7.26 -8.41
N CYS A 398 12.37 -7.82 -9.36
CA CYS A 398 13.45 -7.14 -10.09
C CYS A 398 14.61 -6.71 -9.18
N GLY A 399 15.29 -5.61 -9.50
CA GLY A 399 16.59 -5.31 -8.93
C GLY A 399 17.69 -6.18 -9.54
N THR A 400 18.93 -6.03 -9.09
CA THR A 400 20.10 -6.70 -9.70
C THR A 400 20.05 -8.23 -9.64
N HIS A 401 19.26 -8.80 -8.74
CA HIS A 401 19.14 -10.24 -8.55
C HIS A 401 17.75 -10.81 -8.81
N GLY A 402 16.76 -9.95 -9.10
CA GLY A 402 15.39 -10.37 -9.38
C GLY A 402 14.50 -10.63 -8.15
N TYR A 403 15.00 -10.38 -6.93
CA TYR A 403 14.31 -10.73 -5.68
C TYR A 403 13.76 -9.52 -4.93
N GLY A 404 13.70 -8.37 -5.58
CA GLY A 404 13.18 -7.13 -5.00
C GLY A 404 14.24 -6.25 -4.35
N THR A 405 13.83 -5.07 -3.90
CA THR A 405 14.73 -4.04 -3.40
C THR A 405 14.16 -3.29 -2.20
N VAL A 406 15.05 -2.63 -1.46
CA VAL A 406 14.73 -1.49 -0.59
C VAL A 406 15.20 -0.22 -1.28
N PHE A 407 14.36 0.80 -1.34
CA PHE A 407 14.68 2.06 -2.00
C PHE A 407 14.37 3.29 -1.13
N ALA A 408 14.99 4.42 -1.48
CA ALA A 408 14.63 5.74 -1.00
C ALA A 408 14.51 6.73 -2.16
N MET A 409 13.66 7.73 -1.99
CA MET A 409 13.59 8.90 -2.87
C MET A 409 13.22 10.15 -2.09
N LYS A 410 13.58 11.30 -2.60
CA LYS A 410 13.13 12.59 -2.08
C LYS A 410 12.17 13.20 -3.11
N PRO A 411 10.86 13.41 -2.76
CA PRO A 411 9.86 14.01 -3.65
C PRO A 411 10.19 15.47 -3.99
#